data_1ca9410547b0aaed5f54fdac3ce41ae8
#
_entry.id   1ca9410547b0aaed5f54fdac3ce41ae8
#
_cell.length_a   1.000
_cell.length_b   1.000
_cell.length_c   1.000
_cell.angle_alpha   90.00
_cell.angle_beta   90.00
_cell.angle_gamma   90.00
#
_symmetry.space_group_name_H-M   'P 1'
#
loop_
_entity.id
_entity.type
_entity.pdbx_description
1 polymer ?
#
loop_
_entity_poly.entity_id
_entity_poly.type
_entity_poly.pdbx_seq_one_letter_code
_entity_poly.pdbx_strand_id
1 'polypeptide(L)'
;MARLSFNLSDRLVILAISAISTFWPLPLSVRLRFGRKYFKCIPPAVVQVSAHRIIKGPCYPCELEALLYVRKYTKVPVPKVYRTYPASEGRIYIEMELVDGVNLAELWLRTGLTDDAQTAIMADLHDAVAQLRSLPPPTEGDIVASASTKEGLTDGRIGPETYGPFASHDAFHEFLRGGIPIETTQKTYGDAVFQAHSKHYKTYFTHADLVPRNIIIKNGRIAAIVDWGFSGWYPEYWEYTKIHFDAFARPDWYKGVKEAIPRYDAELAAERTLWQQFDEPGVARYYYRNSQT
;
A
#
# COMPACT_ATOMS: atom_id res chain seq x y z
N MET A 1 14.17 -9.72 19.22
CA MET A 1 12.77 -9.62 19.71
C MET A 1 12.80 -9.59 21.24
N ALA A 2 12.55 -8.43 21.86
CA ALA A 2 12.35 -8.36 23.31
C ALA A 2 10.97 -9.01 23.59
N ARG A 3 10.97 -10.19 24.23
CA ARG A 3 9.75 -10.77 24.79
C ARG A 3 9.28 -9.83 25.89
N LEU A 4 8.13 -9.18 25.72
CA LEU A 4 7.45 -8.50 26.81
C LEU A 4 7.20 -9.55 27.90
N SER A 5 7.89 -9.44 29.02
CA SER A 5 7.67 -10.30 30.18
C SER A 5 6.42 -9.77 30.90
N PHE A 6 5.26 -10.32 30.58
CA PHE A 6 4.03 -10.06 31.31
C PHE A 6 4.08 -10.78 32.64
N ASN A 7 3.69 -10.10 33.71
CA ASN A 7 3.47 -10.76 35.00
C ASN A 7 2.22 -11.64 34.92
N LEU A 8 2.00 -12.49 35.92
CA LEU A 8 0.91 -13.49 35.93
C LEU A 8 -0.47 -12.78 35.83
N SER A 9 -0.64 -11.64 36.49
CA SER A 9 -1.89 -10.88 36.45
C SER A 9 -2.17 -10.31 35.08
N ASP A 10 -1.17 -9.80 34.36
CA ASP A 10 -1.31 -9.29 33.00
C ASP A 10 -1.70 -10.43 32.02
N ARG A 11 -1.12 -11.62 32.19
CA ARG A 11 -1.47 -12.79 31.37
C ARG A 11 -2.92 -13.21 31.56
N LEU A 12 -3.41 -13.22 32.81
CA LEU A 12 -4.80 -13.53 33.12
C LEU A 12 -5.77 -12.49 32.55
N VAL A 13 -5.43 -11.20 32.66
CA VAL A 13 -6.23 -10.12 32.08
C VAL A 13 -6.28 -10.23 30.55
N ILE A 14 -5.16 -10.51 29.90
CA ILE A 14 -5.09 -10.70 28.44
C ILE A 14 -5.98 -11.89 28.02
N LEU A 15 -5.90 -13.02 28.71
CA LEU A 15 -6.71 -14.20 28.42
C LEU A 15 -8.20 -13.93 28.64
N ALA A 16 -8.58 -13.31 29.75
CA ALA A 16 -9.96 -12.98 30.05
C ALA A 16 -10.58 -12.02 29.02
N ILE A 17 -9.87 -10.96 28.66
CA ILE A 17 -10.36 -9.99 27.66
C ILE A 17 -10.41 -10.62 26.26
N SER A 18 -9.45 -11.45 25.90
CA SER A 18 -9.48 -12.20 24.63
C SER A 18 -10.66 -13.15 24.56
N ALA A 19 -10.98 -13.87 25.62
CA ALA A 19 -12.15 -14.74 25.70
C ALA A 19 -13.45 -13.94 25.65
N ILE A 20 -13.59 -12.88 26.44
CA ILE A 20 -14.78 -12.02 26.46
C ILE A 20 -15.01 -11.36 25.10
N SER A 21 -13.96 -10.87 24.44
CA SER A 21 -14.09 -10.20 23.12
C SER A 21 -14.49 -11.15 21.99
N THR A 22 -14.39 -12.45 22.18
CA THR A 22 -14.87 -13.47 21.23
C THR A 22 -16.38 -13.62 21.30
N PHE A 23 -16.95 -13.57 22.50
CA PHE A 23 -18.39 -13.77 22.75
C PHE A 23 -19.17 -12.45 22.86
N TRP A 24 -18.54 -11.37 23.32
CA TRP A 24 -19.15 -10.05 23.45
C TRP A 24 -18.26 -8.97 22.87
N PRO A 25 -18.67 -8.29 21.80
CA PRO A 25 -17.81 -7.30 21.13
C PRO A 25 -17.65 -6.06 22.02
N LEU A 26 -16.48 -5.94 22.64
CA LEU A 26 -16.11 -4.74 23.39
C LEU A 26 -16.11 -3.51 22.47
N PRO A 27 -16.50 -2.32 22.99
CA PRO A 27 -16.40 -1.08 22.25
C PRO A 27 -14.99 -0.82 21.72
N LEU A 28 -14.89 -0.21 20.53
CA LEU A 28 -13.61 0.07 19.87
C LEU A 28 -12.62 0.81 20.80
N SER A 29 -13.08 1.83 21.52
CA SER A 29 -12.26 2.63 22.45
C SER A 29 -11.63 1.77 23.54
N VAL A 30 -12.37 0.82 24.09
CA VAL A 30 -11.88 -0.11 25.12
C VAL A 30 -10.80 -1.01 24.52
N ARG A 31 -11.02 -1.56 23.34
CA ARG A 31 -10.08 -2.45 22.64
C ARG A 31 -8.79 -1.73 22.28
N LEU A 32 -8.87 -0.51 21.73
CA LEU A 32 -7.70 0.29 21.39
C LEU A 32 -6.91 0.68 22.65
N ARG A 33 -7.61 1.10 23.74
CA ARG A 33 -6.95 1.42 25.01
C ARG A 33 -6.22 0.19 25.60
N PHE A 34 -6.88 -0.97 25.58
CA PHE A 34 -6.29 -2.22 26.01
C PHE A 34 -5.09 -2.61 25.14
N GLY A 35 -5.24 -2.56 23.82
CA GLY A 35 -4.18 -2.86 22.88
C GLY A 35 -2.93 -1.99 23.09
N ARG A 36 -3.12 -0.69 23.23
CA ARG A 36 -2.02 0.27 23.52
C ARG A 36 -1.33 0.02 24.85
N LYS A 37 -2.06 -0.50 25.85
CA LYS A 37 -1.49 -0.77 27.18
C LYS A 37 -0.72 -2.08 27.24
N TYR A 38 -1.21 -3.14 26.60
CA TYR A 38 -0.73 -4.50 26.80
C TYR A 38 -0.07 -5.14 25.59
N PHE A 39 -0.19 -4.53 24.40
CA PHE A 39 0.36 -5.07 23.16
C PHE A 39 1.23 -4.03 22.43
N LYS A 40 1.69 -4.40 21.26
CA LYS A 40 2.52 -3.56 20.40
C LYS A 40 1.66 -2.58 19.60
N CYS A 41 2.09 -1.32 19.57
CA CYS A 41 1.63 -0.35 18.59
C CYS A 41 2.63 -0.28 17.44
N ILE A 42 2.13 -0.30 16.23
CA ILE A 42 2.92 -0.10 15.01
C ILE A 42 2.51 1.28 14.47
N PRO A 43 3.37 2.29 14.62
CA PRO A 43 3.05 3.61 14.10
C PRO A 43 2.83 3.59 12.57
N PRO A 44 1.99 4.50 12.05
CA PRO A 44 1.26 5.52 12.80
C PRO A 44 -0.11 5.08 13.31
N ALA A 45 -0.71 4.00 12.80
CA ALA A 45 -2.14 3.77 12.94
C ALA A 45 -2.56 2.32 13.24
N VAL A 46 -1.64 1.44 13.64
CA VAL A 46 -1.94 0.04 13.88
C VAL A 46 -1.76 -0.33 15.35
N VAL A 47 -2.81 -0.87 15.96
CA VAL A 47 -2.82 -1.34 17.36
C VAL A 47 -3.10 -2.83 17.40
N GLN A 48 -2.20 -3.61 17.96
CA GLN A 48 -2.46 -5.01 18.25
C GLN A 48 -3.47 -5.10 19.42
N VAL A 49 -4.50 -5.91 19.25
CA VAL A 49 -5.60 -6.04 20.23
C VAL A 49 -5.78 -7.47 20.77
N SER A 50 -5.09 -8.43 20.18
CA SER A 50 -4.95 -9.80 20.69
C SER A 50 -3.72 -10.47 20.09
N ALA A 51 -3.47 -11.76 20.45
CA ALA A 51 -2.37 -12.53 19.87
C ALA A 51 -2.41 -12.64 18.34
N HIS A 52 -3.60 -12.53 17.73
CA HIS A 52 -3.82 -12.78 16.29
C HIS A 52 -4.59 -11.66 15.58
N ARG A 53 -4.80 -10.51 16.22
CA ARG A 53 -5.59 -9.42 15.64
C ARG A 53 -4.97 -8.06 15.88
N ILE A 54 -5.10 -7.24 14.86
CA ILE A 54 -4.79 -5.81 14.88
C ILE A 54 -6.02 -5.00 14.51
N ILE A 55 -6.03 -3.73 14.91
CA ILE A 55 -6.95 -2.71 14.42
C ILE A 55 -6.11 -1.61 13.78
N LYS A 56 -6.35 -1.35 12.51
CA LYS A 56 -5.74 -0.28 11.73
C LYS A 56 -6.75 0.85 11.52
N GLY A 57 -6.30 2.10 11.63
CA GLY A 57 -7.15 3.24 11.33
C GLY A 57 -7.00 4.42 12.31
N PRO A 58 -7.72 5.53 12.03
CA PRO A 58 -8.73 5.65 10.98
C PRO A 58 -8.10 5.70 9.57
N CYS A 59 -8.63 4.94 8.64
CA CYS A 59 -8.18 4.86 7.25
C CYS A 59 -9.36 5.10 6.29
N TYR A 60 -9.05 5.33 5.03
CA TYR A 60 -10.08 5.48 4.00
C TYR A 60 -10.70 4.13 3.62
N PRO A 61 -11.96 4.09 3.19
CA PRO A 61 -12.66 2.86 2.80
C PRO A 61 -11.98 2.09 1.65
N CYS A 62 -11.23 2.76 0.77
CA CYS A 62 -10.54 2.14 -0.35
C CYS A 62 -9.58 1.00 0.08
N GLU A 63 -8.97 1.07 1.27
CA GLU A 63 -8.15 -0.02 1.79
C GLU A 63 -8.97 -1.28 2.07
N LEU A 64 -10.14 -1.13 2.68
CA LEU A 64 -11.05 -2.25 2.93
C LEU A 64 -11.52 -2.88 1.62
N GLU A 65 -11.90 -2.03 0.65
CA GLU A 65 -12.34 -2.49 -0.67
C GLU A 65 -11.27 -3.32 -1.36
N ALA A 66 -10.01 -2.82 -1.38
CA ALA A 66 -8.89 -3.53 -1.98
C ALA A 66 -8.64 -4.89 -1.29
N LEU A 67 -8.59 -4.93 0.05
CA LEU A 67 -8.41 -6.16 0.82
C LEU A 67 -9.48 -7.22 0.49
N LEU A 68 -10.76 -6.79 0.46
CA LEU A 68 -11.87 -7.70 0.17
C LEU A 68 -11.86 -8.14 -1.30
N TYR A 69 -11.53 -7.23 -2.23
CA TYR A 69 -11.48 -7.52 -3.66
C TYR A 69 -10.37 -8.52 -3.99
N VAL A 70 -9.15 -8.25 -3.56
CA VAL A 70 -7.99 -9.13 -3.80
C VAL A 70 -8.21 -10.50 -3.18
N ARG A 71 -8.70 -10.56 -1.93
CA ARG A 71 -9.01 -11.83 -1.26
C ARG A 71 -10.08 -12.65 -1.97
N LYS A 72 -11.04 -12.00 -2.61
CA LYS A 72 -12.15 -12.68 -3.32
C LYS A 72 -11.72 -13.23 -4.67
N TYR A 73 -10.89 -12.51 -5.40
CA TYR A 73 -10.63 -12.78 -6.81
C TYR A 73 -9.23 -13.32 -7.11
N THR A 74 -8.34 -13.38 -6.12
CA THR A 74 -6.97 -13.87 -6.27
C THR A 74 -6.58 -14.85 -5.16
N LYS A 75 -5.40 -15.46 -5.30
CA LYS A 75 -4.73 -16.24 -4.25
C LYS A 75 -3.62 -15.45 -3.57
N VAL A 76 -3.47 -14.17 -3.88
CA VAL A 76 -2.49 -13.30 -3.22
C VAL A 76 -2.76 -13.31 -1.72
N PRO A 77 -1.77 -13.63 -0.88
CA PRO A 77 -1.97 -13.69 0.55
C PRO A 77 -2.18 -12.29 1.12
N VAL A 78 -3.37 -12.04 1.65
CA VAL A 78 -3.77 -10.79 2.30
C VAL A 78 -4.35 -11.05 3.68
N PRO A 79 -4.22 -10.14 4.66
CA PRO A 79 -4.81 -10.30 5.98
C PRO A 79 -6.32 -10.53 5.91
N LYS A 80 -6.84 -11.43 6.73
CA LYS A 80 -8.28 -11.63 6.86
C LYS A 80 -8.89 -10.45 7.59
N VAL A 81 -9.90 -9.83 7.00
CA VAL A 81 -10.73 -8.81 7.66
C VAL A 81 -11.76 -9.51 8.54
N TYR A 82 -11.89 -9.07 9.79
CA TYR A 82 -12.86 -9.61 10.75
C TYR A 82 -14.03 -8.65 10.98
N ARG A 83 -13.74 -7.35 11.08
CA ARG A 83 -14.74 -6.34 11.41
C ARG A 83 -14.28 -4.95 11.02
N THR A 84 -15.24 -4.04 10.83
CA THR A 84 -15.00 -2.62 10.63
C THR A 84 -15.74 -1.81 11.69
N TYR A 85 -15.23 -0.61 11.96
CA TYR A 85 -15.87 0.34 12.86
C TYR A 85 -15.88 1.72 12.19
N PRO A 86 -16.99 2.46 12.26
CA PRO A 86 -17.03 3.81 11.72
C PRO A 86 -16.11 4.75 12.51
N ALA A 87 -15.55 5.72 11.81
CA ALA A 87 -14.80 6.84 12.36
C ALA A 87 -15.38 8.16 11.82
N SER A 88 -14.82 9.31 12.24
CA SER A 88 -15.20 10.61 11.68
C SER A 88 -14.82 10.75 10.21
N GLU A 89 -15.46 11.67 9.53
CA GLU A 89 -15.13 12.08 8.15
C GLU A 89 -15.14 10.93 7.13
N GLY A 90 -16.08 10.00 7.25
CA GLY A 90 -16.20 8.85 6.35
C GLY A 90 -15.08 7.82 6.45
N ARG A 91 -14.16 7.99 7.38
CA ARG A 91 -13.08 7.02 7.65
C ARG A 91 -13.59 5.83 8.45
N ILE A 92 -12.79 4.77 8.47
CA ILE A 92 -13.11 3.53 9.18
C ILE A 92 -11.89 3.01 9.95
N TYR A 93 -12.15 2.19 10.97
CA TYR A 93 -11.14 1.28 11.51
C TYR A 93 -11.39 -0.12 10.98
N ILE A 94 -10.33 -0.85 10.64
CA ILE A 94 -10.38 -2.21 10.13
C ILE A 94 -9.73 -3.14 11.16
N GLU A 95 -10.50 -4.06 11.70
CA GLU A 95 -9.98 -5.16 12.51
C GLU A 95 -9.63 -6.31 11.58
N MET A 96 -8.36 -6.67 11.55
CA MET A 96 -7.85 -7.70 10.67
C MET A 96 -6.85 -8.63 11.36
N GLU A 97 -6.45 -9.66 10.66
CA GLU A 97 -5.46 -10.63 11.08
C GLU A 97 -4.10 -9.96 11.34
N LEU A 98 -3.50 -10.30 12.48
CA LEU A 98 -2.07 -10.12 12.68
C LEU A 98 -1.38 -11.32 12.04
N VAL A 99 -0.86 -11.14 10.83
CA VAL A 99 -0.16 -12.21 10.12
C VAL A 99 1.16 -12.52 10.84
N ASP A 100 1.38 -13.78 11.12
CA ASP A 100 2.61 -14.25 11.75
C ASP A 100 3.75 -14.29 10.73
N GLY A 101 4.86 -13.66 11.07
CA GLY A 101 6.03 -13.55 10.22
C GLY A 101 6.92 -12.37 10.57
N VAL A 102 7.87 -12.09 9.70
CA VAL A 102 8.82 -10.98 9.83
C VAL A 102 8.66 -10.07 8.61
N ASN A 103 8.67 -8.78 8.84
CA ASN A 103 8.68 -7.77 7.78
C ASN A 103 9.93 -7.94 6.90
N LEU A 104 9.76 -7.98 5.59
CA LEU A 104 10.84 -8.23 4.64
C LEU A 104 11.95 -7.18 4.75
N ALA A 105 11.61 -5.90 4.97
CA ALA A 105 12.60 -4.85 5.15
C ALA A 105 13.48 -5.11 6.39
N GLU A 106 12.86 -5.50 7.49
CA GLU A 106 13.59 -5.87 8.71
C GLU A 106 14.50 -7.09 8.49
N LEU A 107 13.96 -8.13 7.84
CA LEU A 107 14.72 -9.34 7.53
C LEU A 107 15.91 -9.05 6.62
N TRP A 108 15.70 -8.27 5.57
CA TRP A 108 16.74 -7.93 4.59
C TRP A 108 17.87 -7.07 5.18
N LEU A 109 17.51 -6.12 6.06
CA LEU A 109 18.50 -5.21 6.67
C LEU A 109 19.30 -5.87 7.80
N ARG A 110 18.69 -6.76 8.59
CA ARG A 110 19.31 -7.33 9.79
C ARG A 110 20.16 -8.57 9.53
N THR A 111 19.65 -9.50 8.75
CA THR A 111 20.30 -10.82 8.59
C THR A 111 20.88 -11.02 7.20
N GLY A 112 20.50 -10.18 6.24
CA GLY A 112 20.64 -10.51 4.84
C GLY A 112 19.75 -11.69 4.45
N LEU A 113 19.56 -11.88 3.15
CA LEU A 113 18.85 -13.03 2.60
C LEU A 113 19.85 -13.87 1.80
N THR A 114 19.77 -15.17 1.91
CA THR A 114 20.49 -16.06 0.98
C THR A 114 19.94 -15.86 -0.43
N ASP A 115 20.71 -16.17 -1.45
CA ASP A 115 20.30 -16.05 -2.86
C ASP A 115 19.06 -16.90 -3.15
N ASP A 116 18.96 -18.10 -2.57
CA ASP A 116 17.79 -18.97 -2.69
C ASP A 116 16.53 -18.33 -2.08
N ALA A 117 16.67 -17.72 -0.90
CA ALA A 117 15.55 -17.02 -0.25
C ALA A 117 15.11 -15.79 -1.04
N GLN A 118 16.06 -15.01 -1.58
CA GLN A 118 15.76 -13.88 -2.46
C GLN A 118 15.01 -14.36 -3.72
N THR A 119 15.52 -15.40 -4.36
CA THR A 119 14.89 -16.01 -5.56
C THR A 119 13.47 -16.47 -5.28
N ALA A 120 13.25 -17.16 -4.16
CA ALA A 120 11.91 -17.62 -3.77
C ALA A 120 10.93 -16.47 -3.50
N ILE A 121 11.39 -15.42 -2.81
CA ILE A 121 10.57 -14.23 -2.53
C ILE A 121 10.25 -13.47 -3.82
N MET A 122 11.21 -13.35 -4.76
CA MET A 122 10.98 -12.70 -6.05
C MET A 122 10.02 -13.51 -6.93
N ALA A 123 10.05 -14.84 -6.87
CA ALA A 123 9.07 -15.69 -7.55
C ALA A 123 7.66 -15.50 -6.97
N ASP A 124 7.51 -15.43 -5.64
CA ASP A 124 6.24 -15.12 -4.99
C ASP A 124 5.71 -13.73 -5.35
N LEU A 125 6.61 -12.74 -5.43
CA LEU A 125 6.27 -11.38 -5.84
C LEU A 125 5.78 -11.34 -7.30
N HIS A 126 6.51 -12.03 -8.20
CA HIS A 126 6.09 -12.18 -9.60
C HIS A 126 4.67 -12.75 -9.69
N ASP A 127 4.42 -13.86 -8.99
CA ASP A 127 3.10 -14.52 -9.00
C ASP A 127 2.01 -13.59 -8.46
N ALA A 128 2.28 -12.87 -7.37
CA ALA A 128 1.33 -11.91 -6.81
C ALA A 128 0.98 -10.80 -7.81
N VAL A 129 1.98 -10.17 -8.43
CA VAL A 129 1.77 -9.12 -9.44
C VAL A 129 1.05 -9.66 -10.67
N ALA A 130 1.41 -10.86 -11.14
CA ALA A 130 0.73 -11.51 -12.27
C ALA A 130 -0.75 -11.74 -11.97
N GLN A 131 -1.09 -12.20 -10.77
CA GLN A 131 -2.49 -12.38 -10.35
C GLN A 131 -3.25 -11.04 -10.31
N LEU A 132 -2.67 -9.98 -9.75
CA LEU A 132 -3.30 -8.65 -9.74
C LEU A 132 -3.54 -8.14 -11.16
N ARG A 133 -2.58 -8.30 -12.06
CA ARG A 133 -2.69 -7.90 -13.48
C ARG A 133 -3.64 -8.77 -14.29
N SER A 134 -4.00 -9.94 -13.81
CA SER A 134 -4.99 -10.82 -14.48
C SER A 134 -6.44 -10.45 -14.14
N LEU A 135 -6.65 -9.59 -13.14
CA LEU A 135 -7.99 -9.13 -12.77
C LEU A 135 -8.58 -8.31 -13.92
N PRO A 136 -9.84 -8.58 -14.32
CA PRO A 136 -10.50 -7.79 -15.34
C PRO A 136 -10.84 -6.40 -14.78
N PRO A 137 -10.53 -5.31 -15.49
CA PRO A 137 -10.98 -4.00 -15.07
C PRO A 137 -12.52 -3.95 -15.02
N PRO A 138 -13.10 -3.20 -14.09
CA PRO A 138 -14.55 -3.21 -13.84
C PRO A 138 -15.36 -2.51 -14.93
N THR A 139 -14.71 -1.72 -15.77
CA THR A 139 -15.29 -1.02 -16.91
C THR A 139 -14.35 -1.13 -18.11
N GLU A 140 -14.89 -1.06 -19.31
CA GLU A 140 -14.08 -0.82 -20.50
C GLU A 140 -13.52 0.60 -20.44
N GLY A 141 -12.21 0.76 -20.65
CA GLY A 141 -11.54 2.06 -20.67
C GLY A 141 -10.38 2.19 -19.71
N ASP A 142 -9.78 3.36 -19.73
CA ASP A 142 -8.51 3.69 -19.08
C ASP A 142 -8.75 4.35 -17.71
N ILE A 143 -9.63 3.77 -16.89
CA ILE A 143 -10.00 4.32 -15.58
C ILE A 143 -8.83 4.30 -14.60
N VAL A 144 -8.77 5.33 -13.72
CA VAL A 144 -7.94 5.33 -12.51
C VAL A 144 -8.83 5.55 -11.30
N ALA A 145 -9.01 4.49 -10.49
CA ALA A 145 -10.01 4.48 -9.42
C ALA A 145 -9.73 3.40 -8.36
N SER A 146 -10.42 3.48 -7.22
CA SER A 146 -10.40 2.44 -6.17
C SER A 146 -10.91 1.08 -6.70
N ALA A 147 -10.80 0.03 -5.90
CA ALA A 147 -11.25 -1.31 -6.28
C ALA A 147 -12.74 -1.35 -6.67
N SER A 148 -13.60 -0.58 -6.00
CA SER A 148 -15.03 -0.45 -6.31
C SER A 148 -15.34 0.54 -7.43
N THR A 149 -14.37 1.33 -7.87
CA THR A 149 -14.49 2.45 -8.82
C THR A 149 -15.34 3.64 -8.33
N LYS A 150 -15.76 3.62 -7.09
CA LYS A 150 -16.65 4.64 -6.51
C LYS A 150 -15.92 5.63 -5.62
N GLU A 151 -14.90 5.16 -4.94
CA GLU A 151 -14.16 5.96 -3.97
C GLU A 151 -12.93 6.60 -4.61
N GLY A 152 -12.50 7.71 -4.04
CA GLY A 152 -11.21 8.30 -4.36
C GLY A 152 -10.06 7.39 -3.93
N LEU A 153 -8.91 7.65 -4.49
CA LEU A 153 -7.64 6.99 -4.18
C LEU A 153 -6.86 7.83 -3.18
N THR A 154 -5.93 7.20 -2.47
CA THR A 154 -4.88 7.85 -1.69
C THR A 154 -3.52 7.39 -2.17
N ASP A 155 -2.51 8.23 -2.10
CA ASP A 155 -1.14 7.85 -2.46
C ASP A 155 -0.14 8.80 -1.78
N GLY A 156 0.82 8.24 -1.05
CA GLY A 156 1.84 9.02 -0.35
C GLY A 156 2.72 9.88 -1.28
N ARG A 157 2.84 9.50 -2.58
CA ARG A 157 3.51 10.29 -3.61
C ARG A 157 2.68 11.52 -4.03
N ILE A 158 1.36 11.43 -3.95
CA ILE A 158 0.43 12.46 -4.42
C ILE A 158 0.03 13.39 -3.28
N GLY A 159 -0.10 12.84 -2.08
CA GLY A 159 -0.41 13.63 -0.91
C GLY A 159 -1.44 13.01 0.04
N PRO A 160 -1.76 13.74 1.14
CA PRO A 160 -2.65 13.24 2.18
C PRO A 160 -4.13 13.23 1.79
N GLU A 161 -4.50 13.96 0.75
CA GLU A 161 -5.88 14.09 0.28
C GLU A 161 -6.25 12.92 -0.65
N THR A 162 -7.54 12.63 -0.73
CA THR A 162 -8.07 11.71 -1.75
C THR A 162 -8.11 12.40 -3.11
N TYR A 163 -7.85 11.65 -4.17
CA TYR A 163 -7.90 12.12 -5.54
C TYR A 163 -8.66 11.16 -6.46
N GLY A 164 -9.10 11.65 -7.62
CA GLY A 164 -9.92 10.85 -8.54
C GLY A 164 -11.35 10.59 -8.02
N PRO A 165 -12.07 9.60 -8.57
CA PRO A 165 -11.65 8.76 -9.70
C PRO A 165 -11.47 9.56 -10.99
N PHE A 166 -10.60 9.07 -11.90
CA PHE A 166 -10.41 9.65 -13.24
C PHE A 166 -11.02 8.73 -14.28
N ALA A 167 -11.71 9.33 -15.26
CA ALA A 167 -12.35 8.59 -16.34
C ALA A 167 -11.35 8.07 -17.39
N SER A 168 -10.13 8.59 -17.41
CA SER A 168 -9.08 8.17 -18.34
C SER A 168 -7.69 8.34 -17.76
N HIS A 169 -6.70 7.62 -18.36
CA HIS A 169 -5.28 7.83 -18.06
C HIS A 169 -4.85 9.25 -18.41
N ASP A 170 -5.38 9.87 -19.46
CA ASP A 170 -5.03 11.25 -19.83
C ASP A 170 -5.39 12.25 -18.73
N ALA A 171 -6.58 12.11 -18.15
CA ALA A 171 -7.01 12.95 -17.02
C ALA A 171 -6.13 12.72 -15.78
N PHE A 172 -5.73 11.49 -15.50
CA PHE A 172 -4.79 11.16 -14.44
C PHE A 172 -3.39 11.74 -14.72
N HIS A 173 -2.90 11.59 -15.95
CA HIS A 173 -1.62 12.16 -16.36
C HIS A 173 -1.61 13.70 -16.28
N GLU A 174 -2.70 14.36 -16.68
CA GLU A 174 -2.82 15.81 -16.52
C GLU A 174 -2.79 16.23 -15.06
N PHE A 175 -3.47 15.48 -14.19
CA PHE A 175 -3.42 15.68 -12.75
C PHE A 175 -1.98 15.51 -12.21
N LEU A 176 -1.24 14.46 -12.61
CA LEU A 176 0.17 14.26 -12.22
C LEU A 176 1.10 15.39 -12.69
N ARG A 177 0.80 16.00 -13.84
CA ARG A 177 1.49 17.18 -14.34
C ARG A 177 1.05 18.49 -13.67
N GLY A 178 0.14 18.42 -12.70
CA GLY A 178 -0.38 19.59 -11.99
C GLY A 178 -1.29 20.46 -12.85
N GLY A 179 -2.03 19.85 -13.78
CA GLY A 179 -2.94 20.54 -14.71
C GLY A 179 -2.23 21.15 -15.94
N ILE A 180 -0.98 20.79 -16.21
CA ILE A 180 -0.28 21.23 -17.44
C ILE A 180 -0.76 20.38 -18.62
N PRO A 181 -1.31 21.00 -19.69
CA PRO A 181 -1.76 20.31 -20.89
C PRO A 181 -0.64 19.55 -21.59
N ILE A 182 -1.01 18.46 -22.31
CA ILE A 182 -0.02 17.63 -22.99
C ILE A 182 0.79 18.39 -24.03
N GLU A 183 0.18 19.36 -24.72
CA GLU A 183 0.80 20.18 -25.78
C GLU A 183 1.95 21.04 -25.26
N THR A 184 1.92 21.40 -23.98
CA THR A 184 2.97 22.22 -23.35
C THR A 184 3.93 21.40 -22.50
N THR A 185 3.64 20.11 -22.32
CA THR A 185 4.37 19.19 -21.43
C THR A 185 5.85 19.06 -21.82
N GLN A 186 6.14 18.93 -23.12
CA GLN A 186 7.51 18.79 -23.61
C GLN A 186 8.38 20.00 -23.24
N LYS A 187 7.82 21.22 -23.33
CA LYS A 187 8.51 22.45 -22.94
C LYS A 187 8.69 22.57 -21.44
N THR A 188 7.73 22.08 -20.66
CA THR A 188 7.70 22.25 -19.19
C THR A 188 8.52 21.18 -18.48
N TYR A 189 8.38 19.91 -18.87
CA TYR A 189 8.93 18.74 -18.19
C TYR A 189 9.92 17.94 -19.03
N GLY A 190 10.07 18.25 -20.33
CA GLY A 190 10.95 17.55 -21.25
C GLY A 190 10.31 16.35 -21.94
N ASP A 191 11.12 15.74 -22.81
CA ASP A 191 10.68 14.67 -23.72
C ASP A 191 10.21 13.42 -22.99
N ALA A 192 10.87 13.05 -21.89
CA ALA A 192 10.54 11.82 -21.18
C ALA A 192 9.08 11.83 -20.67
N VAL A 193 8.64 12.92 -20.05
CA VAL A 193 7.27 13.05 -19.54
C VAL A 193 6.27 13.16 -20.71
N PHE A 194 6.59 13.95 -21.74
CA PHE A 194 5.75 14.06 -22.91
C PHE A 194 5.52 12.70 -23.58
N GLN A 195 6.59 11.96 -23.84
CA GLN A 195 6.50 10.65 -24.50
C GLN A 195 5.76 9.62 -23.65
N ALA A 196 6.04 9.56 -22.34
CA ALA A 196 5.37 8.64 -21.44
C ALA A 196 3.86 8.94 -21.35
N HIS A 197 3.49 10.21 -21.16
CA HIS A 197 2.09 10.59 -20.98
C HIS A 197 1.30 10.72 -22.31
N SER A 198 1.93 10.57 -23.47
CA SER A 198 1.27 10.49 -24.78
C SER A 198 0.96 9.06 -25.23
N LYS A 199 1.40 8.04 -24.48
CA LYS A 199 1.15 6.63 -24.80
C LYS A 199 -0.18 6.15 -24.25
N HIS A 200 -0.75 5.15 -24.94
CA HIS A 200 -1.86 4.37 -24.40
C HIS A 200 -1.33 3.19 -23.57
N TYR A 201 -1.91 2.99 -22.42
CA TYR A 201 -1.58 1.91 -21.49
C TYR A 201 -2.80 1.04 -21.21
N LYS A 202 -2.56 -0.21 -20.85
CA LYS A 202 -3.60 -1.04 -20.24
C LYS A 202 -3.84 -0.64 -18.80
N THR A 203 -5.06 -0.83 -18.33
CA THR A 203 -5.41 -0.64 -16.92
C THR A 203 -5.24 -1.95 -16.18
N TYR A 204 -4.51 -1.91 -15.06
CA TYR A 204 -4.35 -3.07 -14.18
C TYR A 204 -4.63 -2.72 -12.73
N PHE A 205 -5.07 -3.73 -11.98
CA PHE A 205 -5.15 -3.61 -10.54
C PHE A 205 -3.75 -3.62 -9.93
N THR A 206 -3.46 -2.66 -9.08
CA THR A 206 -2.13 -2.31 -8.59
C THR A 206 -2.17 -2.15 -7.08
N HIS A 207 -1.16 -2.66 -6.38
CA HIS A 207 -0.99 -2.41 -4.94
C HIS A 207 -0.58 -0.96 -4.67
N ALA A 208 0.25 -0.40 -5.53
CA ALA A 208 0.78 0.97 -5.51
C ALA A 208 1.65 1.35 -4.29
N ASP A 209 1.98 0.39 -3.43
CA ASP A 209 2.99 0.52 -2.35
C ASP A 209 3.66 -0.84 -2.06
N LEU A 210 4.00 -1.58 -3.12
CA LEU A 210 4.57 -2.94 -3.04
C LEU A 210 6.07 -2.88 -2.72
N VAL A 211 6.38 -2.54 -1.47
CA VAL A 211 7.73 -2.33 -0.95
C VAL A 211 8.03 -3.29 0.20
N PRO A 212 9.32 -3.54 0.54
CA PRO A 212 9.68 -4.57 1.52
C PRO A 212 9.02 -4.43 2.89
N ARG A 213 8.70 -3.21 3.34
CA ARG A 213 8.00 -3.00 4.62
C ARG A 213 6.56 -3.55 4.63
N ASN A 214 5.95 -3.70 3.45
CA ASN A 214 4.57 -4.18 3.28
C ASN A 214 4.49 -5.67 2.94
N ILE A 215 5.60 -6.39 2.99
CA ILE A 215 5.70 -7.82 2.70
C ILE A 215 6.08 -8.57 3.98
N ILE A 216 5.24 -9.50 4.41
CA ILE A 216 5.49 -10.34 5.58
C ILE A 216 6.01 -11.70 5.12
N ILE A 217 7.15 -12.10 5.66
CA ILE A 217 7.83 -13.36 5.34
C ILE A 217 7.68 -14.36 6.49
N LYS A 218 7.34 -15.58 6.15
CA LYS A 218 7.34 -16.72 7.07
C LYS A 218 7.90 -17.95 6.35
N ASN A 219 8.86 -18.63 6.97
CA ASN A 219 9.51 -19.81 6.40
C ASN A 219 10.09 -19.58 4.99
N GLY A 220 10.69 -18.40 4.74
CA GLY A 220 11.31 -18.05 3.46
C GLY A 220 10.35 -17.72 2.31
N ARG A 221 9.04 -17.61 2.56
CA ARG A 221 7.99 -17.34 1.56
C ARG A 221 7.16 -16.13 1.98
N ILE A 222 6.49 -15.48 1.03
CA ILE A 222 5.53 -14.41 1.32
C ILE A 222 4.31 -15.00 2.04
N ALA A 223 4.14 -14.61 3.30
CA ALA A 223 2.99 -14.98 4.11
C ALA A 223 1.82 -14.02 3.97
N ALA A 224 2.09 -12.73 3.73
CA ALA A 224 1.09 -11.73 3.38
C ALA A 224 1.72 -10.50 2.73
N ILE A 225 0.92 -9.84 1.89
CA ILE A 225 1.12 -8.46 1.45
C ILE A 225 0.11 -7.61 2.22
N VAL A 226 0.57 -6.51 2.84
CA VAL A 226 -0.21 -5.66 3.74
C VAL A 226 -0.18 -4.21 3.25
N ASP A 227 -1.02 -3.37 3.84
CA ASP A 227 -1.09 -1.92 3.54
C ASP A 227 -1.63 -1.61 2.13
N TRP A 228 -2.86 -2.02 1.87
CA TRP A 228 -3.57 -1.88 0.59
C TRP A 228 -4.24 -0.50 0.42
N GLY A 229 -3.86 0.49 1.22
CA GLY A 229 -4.48 1.81 1.22
C GLY A 229 -4.35 2.59 -0.08
N PHE A 230 -3.30 2.32 -0.88
CA PHE A 230 -3.05 3.00 -2.16
C PHE A 230 -3.54 2.19 -3.37
N SER A 231 -4.10 1.01 -3.15
CA SER A 231 -4.43 0.07 -4.21
C SER A 231 -5.63 0.51 -5.03
N GLY A 232 -5.57 0.20 -6.32
CA GLY A 232 -6.64 0.52 -7.25
C GLY A 232 -6.29 0.13 -8.69
N TRP A 233 -7.07 0.66 -9.61
CA TRP A 233 -6.90 0.53 -11.05
C TRP A 233 -6.03 1.67 -11.55
N TYR A 234 -4.95 1.34 -12.22
CA TYR A 234 -3.94 2.31 -12.68
C TYR A 234 -3.37 1.92 -14.05
N PRO A 235 -2.68 2.84 -14.74
CA PRO A 235 -1.88 2.53 -15.91
C PRO A 235 -0.86 1.43 -15.59
N GLU A 236 -0.62 0.54 -16.52
CA GLU A 236 0.18 -0.68 -16.35
C GLU A 236 1.61 -0.47 -15.82
N TYR A 237 2.15 0.73 -15.94
CA TYR A 237 3.47 1.09 -15.43
C TYR A 237 3.49 1.46 -13.93
N TRP A 238 2.31 1.76 -13.33
CA TRP A 238 2.22 2.39 -12.01
C TRP A 238 2.86 1.58 -10.90
N GLU A 239 2.65 0.26 -10.83
CA GLU A 239 3.29 -0.59 -9.82
C GLU A 239 4.83 -0.49 -9.86
N TYR A 240 5.40 -0.59 -11.07
CA TYR A 240 6.84 -0.54 -11.25
C TYR A 240 7.42 0.81 -10.81
N THR A 241 6.80 1.91 -11.19
CA THR A 241 7.29 3.25 -10.83
C THR A 241 7.11 3.52 -9.35
N LYS A 242 6.03 3.05 -8.73
CA LYS A 242 5.76 3.20 -7.30
C LYS A 242 6.74 2.43 -6.42
N ILE A 243 7.12 1.22 -6.80
CA ILE A 243 8.17 0.46 -6.09
C ILE A 243 9.48 1.26 -6.04
N HIS A 244 9.79 2.02 -7.08
CA HIS A 244 11.00 2.82 -7.16
C HIS A 244 10.88 4.21 -6.50
N PHE A 245 9.69 4.61 -6.09
CA PHE A 245 9.46 5.85 -5.33
C PHE A 245 9.93 5.70 -3.86
N ASP A 246 9.88 4.49 -3.32
CA ASP A 246 10.38 4.22 -1.98
C ASP A 246 11.90 4.30 -1.89
N ALA A 247 12.41 4.94 -0.83
CA ALA A 247 13.84 5.13 -0.59
C ALA A 247 14.49 3.91 0.10
N PHE A 248 14.04 2.68 -0.19
CA PHE A 248 14.67 1.49 0.37
C PHE A 248 16.08 1.33 -0.20
N ALA A 249 17.09 1.60 0.61
CA ALA A 249 18.51 1.72 0.22
C ALA A 249 19.18 0.34 -0.04
N ARG A 250 18.57 -0.52 -0.88
CA ARG A 250 19.06 -1.87 -1.21
C ARG A 250 19.02 -2.10 -2.72
N PRO A 251 20.15 -1.92 -3.43
CA PRO A 251 20.22 -2.13 -4.88
C PRO A 251 19.82 -3.53 -5.33
N ASP A 252 20.07 -4.56 -4.51
CA ASP A 252 19.69 -5.94 -4.74
C ASP A 252 18.16 -6.14 -4.77
N TRP A 253 17.38 -5.40 -3.96
CA TRP A 253 15.94 -5.36 -4.04
C TRP A 253 15.47 -4.89 -5.43
N TYR A 254 15.97 -3.74 -5.88
CA TYR A 254 15.58 -3.18 -7.18
C TYR A 254 16.03 -4.03 -8.36
N LYS A 255 17.17 -4.73 -8.24
CA LYS A 255 17.60 -5.72 -9.23
C LYS A 255 16.58 -6.86 -9.32
N GLY A 256 16.21 -7.46 -8.18
CA GLY A 256 15.22 -8.53 -8.13
C GLY A 256 13.85 -8.09 -8.67
N VAL A 257 13.36 -6.91 -8.32
CA VAL A 257 12.12 -6.34 -8.85
C VAL A 257 12.15 -6.23 -10.38
N LYS A 258 13.24 -5.74 -10.97
CA LYS A 258 13.40 -5.61 -12.44
C LYS A 258 13.37 -6.96 -13.17
N GLU A 259 13.70 -8.03 -12.47
CA GLU A 259 13.65 -9.39 -13.01
C GLU A 259 12.29 -10.05 -12.76
N ALA A 260 11.61 -9.68 -11.66
CA ALA A 260 10.37 -10.30 -11.22
C ALA A 260 9.11 -9.73 -11.87
N ILE A 261 9.07 -8.43 -12.21
CA ILE A 261 7.87 -7.78 -12.75
C ILE A 261 8.15 -7.06 -14.07
N PRO A 262 7.12 -6.76 -14.89
CA PRO A 262 7.29 -6.01 -16.14
C PRO A 262 7.95 -4.65 -15.89
N ARG A 263 8.95 -4.33 -16.71
CA ARG A 263 9.75 -3.12 -16.61
C ARG A 263 9.14 -1.97 -17.43
N TYR A 264 9.18 -0.78 -16.84
CA TYR A 264 8.71 0.47 -17.43
C TYR A 264 9.74 1.57 -17.16
N ASP A 265 10.99 1.36 -17.63
CA ASP A 265 12.12 2.26 -17.31
C ASP A 265 11.96 3.66 -17.91
N ALA A 266 11.30 3.78 -19.08
CA ALA A 266 11.01 5.08 -19.69
C ALA A 266 9.97 5.86 -18.86
N GLU A 267 8.93 5.18 -18.41
CA GLU A 267 7.90 5.75 -17.54
C GLU A 267 8.48 6.10 -16.17
N LEU A 268 9.40 5.27 -15.64
CA LEU A 268 10.12 5.58 -14.41
C LEU A 268 10.99 6.83 -14.55
N ALA A 269 11.62 7.04 -15.69
CA ALA A 269 12.39 8.27 -15.95
C ALA A 269 11.48 9.50 -15.99
N ALA A 270 10.31 9.39 -16.62
CA ALA A 270 9.29 10.44 -16.65
C ALA A 270 8.80 10.77 -15.22
N GLU A 271 8.45 9.74 -14.43
CA GLU A 271 7.99 9.89 -13.06
C GLU A 271 9.06 10.56 -12.17
N ARG A 272 10.33 10.16 -12.29
CA ARG A 272 11.44 10.78 -11.56
C ARG A 272 11.62 12.26 -11.92
N THR A 273 11.33 12.67 -13.15
CA THR A 273 11.34 14.08 -13.55
C THR A 273 10.26 14.85 -12.81
N LEU A 274 9.06 14.28 -12.69
CA LEU A 274 7.96 14.88 -11.93
C LEU A 274 8.28 14.94 -10.43
N TRP A 275 8.89 13.88 -9.86
CA TRP A 275 9.30 13.88 -8.45
C TRP A 275 10.31 14.99 -8.14
N GLN A 276 11.31 15.19 -9.02
CA GLN A 276 12.36 16.21 -8.82
C GLN A 276 11.81 17.65 -8.88
N GLN A 277 10.77 17.88 -9.66
CA GLN A 277 10.22 19.21 -9.85
C GLN A 277 9.18 19.61 -8.80
N PHE A 278 8.50 18.62 -8.22
CA PHE A 278 7.37 18.85 -7.33
C PHE A 278 7.46 18.05 -6.02
N ASP A 279 8.57 17.37 -5.78
CA ASP A 279 8.78 16.37 -4.71
C ASP A 279 7.71 15.28 -4.72
N GLU A 280 6.46 15.71 -4.73
CA GLU A 280 5.26 14.88 -4.85
C GLU A 280 4.22 15.63 -5.66
N PRO A 281 3.85 15.22 -6.87
CA PRO A 281 2.81 15.86 -7.65
C PRO A 281 1.51 15.99 -6.85
N GLY A 282 1.05 17.21 -6.64
CA GLY A 282 -0.12 17.52 -5.83
C GLY A 282 0.17 17.97 -4.39
N VAL A 283 1.26 17.51 -3.76
CA VAL A 283 1.62 17.86 -2.37
C VAL A 283 2.66 18.97 -2.28
N ALA A 284 3.61 19.02 -3.18
CA ALA A 284 4.64 20.06 -3.19
C ALA A 284 4.04 21.48 -3.19
N ARG A 285 2.90 21.65 -3.87
CA ARG A 285 2.14 22.90 -3.83
C ARG A 285 1.58 23.23 -2.45
N TYR A 286 1.26 22.22 -1.65
CA TYR A 286 0.74 22.40 -0.30
C TYR A 286 1.85 22.80 0.69
N TYR A 287 2.99 22.14 0.65
CA TYR A 287 4.14 22.48 1.50
C TYR A 287 4.74 23.83 1.16
N TYR A 288 4.91 24.15 -0.13
CA TYR A 288 5.43 25.46 -0.54
C TYR A 288 4.48 26.62 -0.24
N ARG A 289 3.15 26.42 -0.26
CA ARG A 289 2.21 27.46 0.16
C ARG A 289 2.26 27.76 1.65
N ASN A 290 2.49 26.74 2.47
CA ASN A 290 2.50 26.88 3.93
C ASN A 290 3.88 27.27 4.50
N SER A 291 4.95 27.17 3.72
CA SER A 291 6.29 27.62 4.13
C SER A 291 6.58 29.08 3.79
N GLN A 292 5.65 29.77 3.09
CA GLN A 292 5.75 31.21 2.78
C GLN A 292 4.80 32.08 3.61
N THR A 293 4.08 31.51 4.56
CA THR A 293 3.32 32.23 5.59
C THR A 293 3.97 32.07 6.94
#